data_04247f82f242f07291192f1c8dc2127e
#
_entry.id   04247f82f242f07291192f1c8dc2127e
#
_cell.length_a   1.000
_cell.length_b   1.000
_cell.length_c   1.000
_cell.angle_alpha   90.00
_cell.angle_beta   90.00
_cell.angle_gamma   90.00
#
_symmetry.space_group_name_H-M   'P 1'
#
loop_
_entity.id
_entity.type
_entity.pdbx_description
1 polymer ?
#
loop_
_entity_poly.entity_id
_entity_poly.type
_entity_poly.pdbx_seq_one_letter_code
_entity_poly.pdbx_strand_id
1 'polypeptide(L)'
;MELFLDTANVDEIREAVKLGLISGVTTNPSLMMRAGRGDYKEVTREICYLVQNRISVEVVSLDAEGMLAEAKEIATWSPHVVVKIPTIAEGLKAMKMISREEVDLDRLCQGCPWLGKCETDIALARELAASWGIRVNATLVFSPNQALFAATAGASFVSPFVGRLDDIGEDGMQVVADIVQIFETYGMDAQVIAASIRHPLHITQAALAGADIATVPYDVLMKALKHPLTDIGVERFLADWAKVSGKK
;
A
#
# COMPACT_ATOMS: atom_id res chain seq x y z
N MET A 1 -6.59 -2.80 11.56
CA MET A 1 -6.39 -2.66 10.09
C MET A 1 -5.83 -1.29 9.79
N GLU A 2 -4.73 -1.21 9.06
CA GLU A 2 -4.17 0.04 8.57
C GLU A 2 -4.84 0.46 7.26
N LEU A 3 -4.76 1.76 6.92
CA LEU A 3 -5.25 2.28 5.65
C LEU A 3 -4.07 2.77 4.80
N PHE A 4 -3.98 2.26 3.58
CA PHE A 4 -3.09 2.77 2.55
C PHE A 4 -3.92 3.52 1.51
N LEU A 5 -3.28 4.42 0.78
CA LEU A 5 -3.89 5.12 -0.35
C LEU A 5 -3.47 4.47 -1.66
N ASP A 6 -4.43 4.15 -2.55
CA ASP A 6 -4.15 3.56 -3.86
C ASP A 6 -4.13 4.65 -4.94
N THR A 7 -3.00 5.35 -5.05
CA THR A 7 -2.81 6.44 -6.01
C THR A 7 -1.32 6.77 -6.23
N ALA A 8 -0.99 7.36 -7.37
CA ALA A 8 0.29 8.01 -7.62
C ALA A 8 0.17 9.55 -7.73
N ASN A 9 -1.02 10.10 -7.48
CA ASN A 9 -1.27 11.53 -7.48
C ASN A 9 -0.77 12.15 -6.15
N VAL A 10 0.31 12.92 -6.24
CA VAL A 10 0.97 13.53 -5.08
C VAL A 10 0.07 14.49 -4.32
N ASP A 11 -0.84 15.19 -5.00
CA ASP A 11 -1.76 16.15 -4.35
C ASP A 11 -2.83 15.40 -3.52
N GLU A 12 -3.37 14.29 -4.04
CA GLU A 12 -4.25 13.42 -3.26
C GLU A 12 -3.54 12.85 -2.01
N ILE A 13 -2.27 12.45 -2.15
CA ILE A 13 -1.46 11.95 -1.05
C ILE A 13 -1.26 13.04 0.01
N ARG A 14 -0.91 14.26 -0.39
CA ARG A 14 -0.74 15.38 0.54
C ARG A 14 -2.01 15.67 1.34
N GLU A 15 -3.18 15.65 0.69
CA GLU A 15 -4.44 15.85 1.39
C GLU A 15 -4.77 14.69 2.33
N ALA A 16 -4.55 13.44 1.91
CA ALA A 16 -4.78 12.27 2.74
C ALA A 16 -3.84 12.21 3.97
N VAL A 17 -2.58 12.61 3.82
CA VAL A 17 -1.61 12.72 4.94
C VAL A 17 -2.10 13.72 5.99
N LYS A 18 -2.65 14.87 5.58
CA LYS A 18 -3.20 15.87 6.52
C LYS A 18 -4.36 15.32 7.36
N LEU A 19 -5.10 14.34 6.87
CA LEU A 19 -6.17 13.68 7.62
C LEU A 19 -5.63 12.75 8.72
N GLY A 20 -4.34 12.37 8.68
CA GLY A 20 -3.73 11.46 9.63
C GLY A 20 -4.26 10.02 9.55
N LEU A 21 -4.86 9.62 8.44
CA LEU A 21 -5.55 8.34 8.29
C LEU A 21 -4.69 7.27 7.60
N ILE A 22 -3.74 7.69 6.73
CA ILE A 22 -2.99 6.76 5.92
C ILE A 22 -1.61 6.45 6.52
N SER A 23 -1.23 5.18 6.45
CA SER A 23 0.08 4.67 6.89
C SER A 23 0.90 4.07 5.75
N GLY A 24 0.51 4.29 4.50
CA GLY A 24 1.23 3.83 3.32
C GLY A 24 0.52 4.18 2.02
N VAL A 25 1.18 3.83 0.91
CA VAL A 25 0.64 4.05 -0.43
C VAL A 25 0.95 2.85 -1.32
N THR A 26 -0.02 2.44 -2.13
CA THR A 26 0.23 1.50 -3.22
C THR A 26 0.18 2.24 -4.56
N THR A 27 1.18 1.96 -5.39
CA THR A 27 1.21 2.43 -6.77
C THR A 27 1.20 1.26 -7.75
N ASN A 28 1.03 1.56 -9.02
CA ASN A 28 1.22 0.63 -10.12
C ASN A 28 1.43 1.43 -11.43
N PRO A 29 1.90 0.79 -12.52
CA PRO A 29 2.15 1.49 -13.78
C PRO A 29 0.95 2.28 -14.32
N SER A 30 -0.27 1.78 -14.15
CA SER A 30 -1.49 2.47 -14.60
C SER A 30 -1.78 3.74 -13.79
N LEU A 31 -1.55 3.70 -12.48
CA LEU A 31 -1.70 4.88 -11.61
C LEU A 31 -0.62 5.92 -11.92
N MET A 32 0.62 5.49 -12.14
CA MET A 32 1.73 6.37 -12.54
C MET A 32 1.45 7.06 -13.88
N MET A 33 0.95 6.31 -14.87
CA MET A 33 0.54 6.87 -16.16
C MET A 33 -0.55 7.94 -16.00
N ARG A 34 -1.57 7.69 -15.18
CA ARG A 34 -2.66 8.65 -14.90
C ARG A 34 -2.18 9.91 -14.19
N ALA A 35 -1.19 9.78 -13.30
CA ALA A 35 -0.61 10.92 -12.59
C ALA A 35 0.15 11.88 -13.52
N GLY A 36 0.50 11.47 -14.76
CA GLY A 36 1.06 12.31 -15.79
C GLY A 36 2.48 12.84 -15.52
N ARG A 37 3.16 12.29 -14.52
CA ARG A 37 4.54 12.65 -14.15
C ARG A 37 5.51 11.60 -14.70
N GLY A 38 6.54 12.07 -15.45
CA GLY A 38 7.35 11.22 -16.31
C GLY A 38 8.41 10.35 -15.63
N ASP A 39 8.89 10.70 -14.44
CA ASP A 39 9.95 9.92 -13.76
C ASP A 39 9.40 9.11 -12.58
N TYR A 40 9.35 7.78 -12.77
CA TYR A 40 8.85 6.84 -11.78
C TYR A 40 9.63 6.90 -10.46
N LYS A 41 10.95 7.02 -10.56
CA LYS A 41 11.85 7.09 -9.40
C LYS A 41 11.64 8.38 -8.61
N GLU A 42 11.55 9.53 -9.29
CA GLU A 42 11.35 10.83 -8.65
C GLU A 42 9.99 10.92 -7.96
N VAL A 43 8.91 10.49 -8.64
CA VAL A 43 7.56 10.47 -8.04
C VAL A 43 7.53 9.54 -6.82
N THR A 44 8.12 8.35 -6.91
CA THR A 44 8.20 7.42 -5.77
C THR A 44 8.93 8.04 -4.58
N ARG A 45 10.04 8.70 -4.81
CA ARG A 45 10.83 9.39 -3.76
C ARG A 45 10.05 10.53 -3.11
N GLU A 46 9.30 11.31 -3.90
CA GLU A 46 8.41 12.35 -3.36
C GLU A 46 7.31 11.74 -2.48
N ILE A 47 6.71 10.63 -2.91
CA ILE A 47 5.72 9.90 -2.11
C ILE A 47 6.35 9.37 -0.81
N CYS A 48 7.55 8.77 -0.88
CA CYS A 48 8.28 8.32 0.30
C CYS A 48 8.57 9.46 1.27
N TYR A 49 8.92 10.66 0.76
CA TYR A 49 9.12 11.85 1.57
C TYR A 49 7.84 12.30 2.30
N LEU A 50 6.70 12.24 1.63
CA LEU A 50 5.42 12.71 2.18
C LEU A 50 4.86 11.76 3.24
N VAL A 51 5.00 10.46 3.03
CA VAL A 51 4.32 9.43 3.84
C VAL A 51 5.27 8.81 4.87
N GLN A 52 6.55 8.70 4.58
CA GLN A 52 7.61 8.14 5.42
C GLN A 52 7.28 6.76 6.02
N ASN A 53 6.59 5.95 5.24
CA ASN A 53 6.21 4.59 5.57
C ASN A 53 6.10 3.76 4.27
N ARG A 54 5.48 2.61 4.29
CA ARG A 54 5.45 1.60 3.22
C ARG A 54 4.85 2.11 1.92
N ILE A 55 5.65 2.13 0.85
CA ILE A 55 5.25 2.55 -0.50
C ILE A 55 5.47 1.38 -1.46
N SER A 56 4.40 0.80 -1.99
CA SER A 56 4.49 -0.29 -2.96
C SER A 56 4.76 0.22 -4.36
N VAL A 57 5.85 -0.29 -4.98
CA VAL A 57 6.38 0.09 -6.30
C VAL A 57 6.51 -1.14 -7.17
N GLU A 58 5.80 -1.20 -8.29
CA GLU A 58 5.66 -2.40 -9.11
C GLU A 58 6.76 -2.53 -10.16
N VAL A 59 7.37 -3.73 -10.29
CA VAL A 59 8.28 -4.09 -11.37
C VAL A 59 7.51 -4.27 -12.67
N VAL A 60 8.21 -4.15 -13.81
CA VAL A 60 7.61 -4.28 -15.15
C VAL A 60 8.16 -5.48 -15.94
N SER A 61 9.30 -6.05 -15.55
CA SER A 61 9.85 -7.28 -16.14
C SER A 61 8.91 -8.47 -15.94
N LEU A 62 8.98 -9.43 -16.86
CA LEU A 62 8.11 -10.62 -16.85
C LEU A 62 8.87 -11.91 -16.49
N ASP A 63 10.19 -11.90 -16.48
CA ASP A 63 11.04 -13.01 -16.08
C ASP A 63 11.67 -12.78 -14.69
N ALA A 64 12.04 -13.84 -14.02
CA ALA A 64 12.51 -13.80 -12.64
C ALA A 64 13.81 -12.98 -12.45
N GLU A 65 14.75 -13.07 -13.38
CA GLU A 65 16.03 -12.36 -13.31
C GLU A 65 15.83 -10.85 -13.52
N GLY A 66 14.97 -10.47 -14.49
CA GLY A 66 14.59 -9.07 -14.71
C GLY A 66 13.88 -8.48 -13.51
N MET A 67 12.92 -9.20 -12.92
CA MET A 67 12.22 -8.77 -11.69
C MET A 67 13.20 -8.62 -10.52
N LEU A 68 14.18 -9.52 -10.36
CA LEU A 68 15.22 -9.41 -9.34
C LEU A 68 16.08 -8.16 -9.54
N ALA A 69 16.53 -7.92 -10.78
CA ALA A 69 17.36 -6.76 -11.09
C ALA A 69 16.62 -5.44 -10.81
N GLU A 70 15.36 -5.34 -11.23
CA GLU A 70 14.49 -4.18 -10.92
C GLU A 70 14.25 -4.04 -9.42
N ALA A 71 13.97 -5.12 -8.71
CA ALA A 71 13.75 -5.10 -7.27
C ALA A 71 14.96 -4.55 -6.50
N LYS A 72 16.18 -4.96 -6.86
CA LYS A 72 17.43 -4.46 -6.27
C LYS A 72 17.62 -2.97 -6.54
N GLU A 73 17.31 -2.48 -7.74
CA GLU A 73 17.38 -1.05 -8.05
C GLU A 73 16.32 -0.25 -7.27
N ILE A 74 15.06 -0.70 -7.33
CA ILE A 74 13.92 -0.03 -6.68
C ILE A 74 14.12 0.06 -5.17
N ALA A 75 14.64 -0.97 -4.53
CA ALA A 75 14.92 -1.00 -3.09
C ALA A 75 15.93 0.07 -2.64
N THR A 76 16.78 0.57 -3.54
CA THR A 76 17.74 1.65 -3.24
C THR A 76 17.11 3.04 -3.25
N TRP A 77 15.88 3.20 -3.71
CA TRP A 77 15.27 4.52 -3.87
C TRP A 77 14.91 5.17 -2.54
N SER A 78 14.46 4.36 -1.56
CA SER A 78 14.13 4.76 -0.20
C SER A 78 13.97 3.52 0.70
N PRO A 79 14.24 3.60 2.02
CA PRO A 79 14.00 2.49 2.95
C PRO A 79 12.50 2.17 3.09
N HIS A 80 11.63 3.08 2.66
CA HIS A 80 10.18 2.91 2.73
C HIS A 80 9.60 2.13 1.55
N VAL A 81 10.39 1.82 0.54
CA VAL A 81 9.93 1.08 -0.63
C VAL A 81 9.64 -0.39 -0.29
N VAL A 82 8.54 -0.88 -0.82
CA VAL A 82 8.15 -2.29 -0.89
C VAL A 82 8.01 -2.65 -2.36
N VAL A 83 8.78 -3.62 -2.83
CA VAL A 83 8.77 -4.01 -4.25
C VAL A 83 7.54 -4.85 -4.54
N LYS A 84 6.76 -4.45 -5.54
CA LYS A 84 5.50 -5.11 -5.88
C LYS A 84 5.71 -6.03 -7.09
N ILE A 85 5.38 -7.33 -6.93
CA ILE A 85 5.69 -8.39 -7.89
C ILE A 85 4.41 -9.18 -8.21
N PRO A 86 4.10 -9.43 -9.51
CA PRO A 86 2.93 -10.20 -9.89
C PRO A 86 3.04 -11.67 -9.47
N THR A 87 1.92 -12.27 -9.05
CA THR A 87 1.84 -13.66 -8.58
C THR A 87 1.70 -14.63 -9.76
N ILE A 88 2.77 -14.73 -10.54
CA ILE A 88 2.96 -15.67 -11.64
C ILE A 88 4.16 -16.59 -11.33
N ALA A 89 4.36 -17.66 -12.09
CA ALA A 89 5.47 -18.61 -11.84
C ALA A 89 6.84 -17.92 -11.76
N GLU A 90 7.15 -17.03 -12.69
CA GLU A 90 8.39 -16.25 -12.67
C GLU A 90 8.44 -15.27 -11.49
N GLY A 91 7.29 -14.66 -11.11
CA GLY A 91 7.18 -13.83 -9.93
C GLY A 91 7.47 -14.58 -8.62
N LEU A 92 6.97 -15.81 -8.47
CA LEU A 92 7.28 -16.65 -7.31
C LEU A 92 8.76 -17.01 -7.22
N LYS A 93 9.41 -17.30 -8.36
CA LYS A 93 10.88 -17.50 -8.42
C LYS A 93 11.61 -16.23 -7.99
N ALA A 94 11.21 -15.06 -8.54
CA ALA A 94 11.79 -13.76 -8.18
C ALA A 94 11.63 -13.47 -6.68
N MET A 95 10.44 -13.67 -6.10
CA MET A 95 10.21 -13.51 -4.65
C MET A 95 11.16 -14.36 -3.82
N LYS A 96 11.37 -15.64 -4.23
CA LYS A 96 12.31 -16.55 -3.55
C LYS A 96 13.76 -16.12 -3.68
N MET A 97 14.16 -15.55 -4.80
CA MET A 97 15.50 -15.00 -5.00
C MET A 97 15.67 -13.74 -4.14
N ILE A 98 14.73 -12.82 -4.19
CA ILE A 98 14.74 -11.54 -3.44
C ILE A 98 14.78 -11.78 -1.94
N SER A 99 14.08 -12.79 -1.41
CA SER A 99 14.05 -13.09 0.03
C SER A 99 15.43 -13.46 0.62
N ARG A 100 16.45 -13.58 -0.21
CA ARG A 100 17.85 -13.87 0.18
C ARG A 100 18.79 -12.69 -0.07
N GLU A 101 18.26 -11.60 -0.60
CA GLU A 101 19.04 -10.41 -0.98
C GLU A 101 18.92 -9.31 0.06
N GLU A 102 19.99 -8.59 0.24
CA GLU A 102 20.06 -7.39 1.08
C GLU A 102 19.91 -6.13 0.23
N VAL A 103 19.52 -5.02 0.86
CA VAL A 103 19.49 -3.71 0.22
C VAL A 103 20.94 -3.21 0.05
N ASP A 104 21.26 -2.70 -1.13
CA ASP A 104 22.55 -2.02 -1.35
C ASP A 104 22.55 -0.66 -0.62
N LEU A 105 23.13 -0.66 0.59
CA LEU A 105 23.16 0.50 1.48
C LEU A 105 24.01 1.64 0.96
N ASP A 106 24.98 1.38 0.08
CA ASP A 106 25.83 2.42 -0.50
C ASP A 106 25.10 3.21 -1.57
N ARG A 107 24.13 2.58 -2.23
CA ARG A 107 23.27 3.21 -3.23
C ARG A 107 21.95 3.76 -2.65
N LEU A 108 21.63 3.42 -1.41
CA LEU A 108 20.37 3.81 -0.76
C LEU A 108 20.24 5.33 -0.70
N CYS A 109 19.14 5.84 -1.22
CA CYS A 109 18.82 7.27 -1.30
C CYS A 109 19.83 8.13 -2.09
N GLN A 110 20.75 7.52 -2.86
CA GLN A 110 21.73 8.25 -3.65
C GLN A 110 21.05 9.21 -4.64
N GLY A 111 21.41 10.49 -4.58
CA GLY A 111 20.83 11.54 -5.42
C GLY A 111 19.35 11.85 -5.12
N CYS A 112 18.84 11.45 -3.96
CA CYS A 112 17.48 11.79 -3.56
C CYS A 112 17.37 13.28 -3.19
N PRO A 113 16.50 14.08 -3.86
CA PRO A 113 16.37 15.51 -3.58
C PRO A 113 15.73 15.82 -2.21
N TRP A 114 15.17 14.80 -1.58
CA TRP A 114 14.50 14.89 -0.28
C TRP A 114 15.38 14.44 0.88
N LEU A 115 16.58 13.91 0.61
CA LEU A 115 17.53 13.51 1.65
C LEU A 115 17.88 14.70 2.54
N GLY A 116 17.75 14.51 3.86
CA GLY A 116 17.94 15.59 4.85
C GLY A 116 16.76 16.55 5.02
N LYS A 117 15.64 16.33 4.30
CA LYS A 117 14.37 17.05 4.48
C LYS A 117 13.27 16.17 5.08
N CYS A 118 13.44 14.86 5.04
CA CYS A 118 12.56 13.89 5.69
C CYS A 118 12.98 13.69 7.16
N GLU A 119 12.08 13.19 7.98
CA GLU A 119 12.38 12.81 9.37
C GLU A 119 13.38 11.65 9.44
N THR A 120 13.38 10.78 8.41
CA THR A 120 14.33 9.69 8.24
C THR A 120 15.64 10.24 7.66
N ASP A 121 16.66 10.42 8.49
CA ASP A 121 18.00 10.71 8.01
C ASP A 121 18.68 9.49 7.37
N ILE A 122 19.84 9.66 6.78
CA ILE A 122 20.53 8.57 6.07
C ILE A 122 20.99 7.45 7.02
N ALA A 123 21.28 7.73 8.29
CA ALA A 123 21.68 6.72 9.25
C ALA A 123 20.51 5.83 9.62
N LEU A 124 19.36 6.42 9.95
CA LEU A 124 18.11 5.70 10.21
C LEU A 124 17.63 4.96 8.95
N ALA A 125 17.77 5.57 7.76
CA ALA A 125 17.43 4.92 6.50
C ALA A 125 18.22 3.62 6.28
N ARG A 126 19.53 3.62 6.57
CA ARG A 126 20.38 2.44 6.48
C ARG A 126 20.01 1.37 7.52
N GLU A 127 19.74 1.78 8.75
CA GLU A 127 19.31 0.87 9.80
C GLU A 127 18.00 0.16 9.44
N LEU A 128 17.00 0.91 8.99
CA LEU A 128 15.71 0.36 8.54
C LEU A 128 15.89 -0.60 7.35
N ALA A 129 16.67 -0.20 6.34
CA ALA A 129 16.91 -1.05 5.17
C ALA A 129 17.66 -2.34 5.53
N ALA A 130 18.65 -2.27 6.41
CA ALA A 130 19.39 -3.43 6.89
C ALA A 130 18.50 -4.39 7.71
N SER A 131 17.60 -3.85 8.53
CA SER A 131 16.72 -4.68 9.37
C SER A 131 15.59 -5.34 8.58
N TRP A 132 15.08 -4.68 7.55
CA TRP A 132 13.92 -5.16 6.79
C TRP A 132 14.28 -5.96 5.53
N GLY A 133 15.48 -5.77 4.99
CA GLY A 133 15.86 -6.31 3.68
C GLY A 133 14.98 -5.75 2.55
N ILE A 134 14.93 -6.46 1.43
CA ILE A 134 14.04 -6.11 0.30
C ILE A 134 12.66 -6.72 0.56
N ARG A 135 11.71 -5.90 0.99
CA ARG A 135 10.33 -6.34 1.23
C ARG A 135 9.56 -6.47 -0.08
N VAL A 136 8.75 -7.53 -0.18
CA VAL A 136 7.96 -7.82 -1.37
C VAL A 136 6.47 -7.78 -1.07
N ASN A 137 5.69 -7.12 -1.94
CA ASN A 137 4.24 -7.17 -2.01
C ASN A 137 3.81 -7.99 -3.24
N ALA A 138 3.30 -9.21 -3.01
CA ALA A 138 2.75 -10.04 -4.08
C ALA A 138 1.43 -9.47 -4.57
N THR A 139 1.37 -9.07 -5.85
CA THR A 139 0.19 -8.44 -6.46
C THR A 139 -0.51 -9.38 -7.45
N LEU A 140 -1.70 -8.97 -7.89
CA LEU A 140 -2.55 -9.77 -8.78
C LEU A 140 -2.86 -11.13 -8.16
N VAL A 141 -3.22 -11.11 -6.88
CA VAL A 141 -3.70 -12.28 -6.16
C VAL A 141 -5.22 -12.36 -6.31
N PHE A 142 -5.70 -13.50 -6.81
CA PHE A 142 -7.12 -13.76 -7.06
C PHE A 142 -7.62 -15.05 -6.40
N SER A 143 -6.76 -15.75 -5.64
CA SER A 143 -7.15 -16.94 -4.91
C SER A 143 -6.32 -17.14 -3.64
N PRO A 144 -6.84 -17.87 -2.63
CA PRO A 144 -6.07 -18.22 -1.44
C PRO A 144 -4.81 -19.03 -1.75
N ASN A 145 -4.83 -19.90 -2.77
CA ASN A 145 -3.64 -20.64 -3.19
C ASN A 145 -2.50 -19.72 -3.68
N GLN A 146 -2.82 -18.70 -4.47
CA GLN A 146 -1.81 -17.73 -4.92
C GLN A 146 -1.19 -16.98 -3.73
N ALA A 147 -1.99 -16.56 -2.75
CA ALA A 147 -1.49 -15.92 -1.55
C ALA A 147 -0.58 -16.85 -0.73
N LEU A 148 -0.99 -18.10 -0.53
CA LEU A 148 -0.21 -19.11 0.17
C LEU A 148 1.15 -19.36 -0.52
N PHE A 149 1.16 -19.47 -1.85
CA PHE A 149 2.40 -19.67 -2.61
C PHE A 149 3.33 -18.45 -2.53
N ALA A 150 2.77 -17.24 -2.62
CA ALA A 150 3.53 -16.00 -2.51
C ALA A 150 4.17 -15.84 -1.12
N ALA A 151 3.41 -16.07 -0.05
CA ALA A 151 3.93 -16.04 1.32
C ALA A 151 5.01 -17.10 1.54
N THR A 152 4.81 -18.33 1.02
CA THR A 152 5.82 -19.41 1.07
C THR A 152 7.10 -19.05 0.28
N ALA A 153 6.97 -18.28 -0.80
CA ALA A 153 8.09 -17.78 -1.58
C ALA A 153 8.86 -16.62 -0.90
N GLY A 154 8.33 -16.05 0.20
CA GLY A 154 8.97 -15.01 1.00
C GLY A 154 8.37 -13.61 0.81
N ALA A 155 7.16 -13.49 0.26
CA ALA A 155 6.46 -12.22 0.21
C ALA A 155 6.15 -11.71 1.63
N SER A 156 6.41 -10.43 1.90
CA SER A 156 6.08 -9.75 3.16
C SER A 156 4.62 -9.32 3.20
N PHE A 157 4.03 -9.10 2.01
CA PHE A 157 2.64 -8.70 1.83
C PHE A 157 2.02 -9.48 0.67
N VAL A 158 0.72 -9.75 0.76
CA VAL A 158 -0.09 -10.28 -0.34
C VAL A 158 -1.28 -9.36 -0.59
N SER A 159 -1.55 -9.04 -1.85
CA SER A 159 -2.61 -8.10 -2.25
C SER A 159 -3.71 -8.83 -3.05
N PRO A 160 -4.72 -9.46 -2.40
CA PRO A 160 -5.91 -9.96 -3.06
C PRO A 160 -6.75 -8.80 -3.64
N PHE A 161 -7.20 -8.97 -4.89
CA PHE A 161 -7.89 -7.95 -5.66
C PHE A 161 -9.41 -8.10 -5.58
N VAL A 162 -10.00 -7.58 -4.49
CA VAL A 162 -11.44 -7.68 -4.19
C VAL A 162 -12.30 -7.20 -5.35
N GLY A 163 -12.21 -5.95 -5.75
CA GLY A 163 -13.12 -5.39 -6.75
C GLY A 163 -12.99 -6.00 -8.15
N ARG A 164 -11.83 -6.59 -8.50
CA ARG A 164 -11.72 -7.32 -9.78
C ARG A 164 -12.38 -8.69 -9.74
N LEU A 165 -12.41 -9.34 -8.58
CA LEU A 165 -13.19 -10.57 -8.39
C LEU A 165 -14.68 -10.28 -8.45
N ASP A 166 -15.13 -9.22 -7.79
CA ASP A 166 -16.53 -8.78 -7.86
C ASP A 166 -16.97 -8.42 -9.28
N ASP A 167 -16.08 -7.82 -10.09
CA ASP A 167 -16.33 -7.47 -11.50
C ASP A 167 -16.68 -8.71 -12.36
N ILE A 168 -16.26 -9.92 -11.94
CA ILE A 168 -16.55 -11.19 -12.63
C ILE A 168 -17.56 -12.07 -11.89
N GLY A 169 -18.19 -11.54 -10.84
CA GLY A 169 -19.25 -12.23 -10.09
C GLY A 169 -18.74 -13.21 -9.03
N GLU A 170 -17.48 -13.09 -8.60
CA GLU A 170 -16.93 -13.83 -7.47
C GLU A 170 -16.96 -12.95 -6.21
N ASP A 171 -16.99 -13.56 -5.03
CA ASP A 171 -16.92 -12.83 -3.75
C ASP A 171 -15.45 -12.54 -3.39
N GLY A 172 -14.97 -11.35 -3.78
CA GLY A 172 -13.58 -10.96 -3.53
C GLY A 172 -13.25 -10.82 -2.05
N MET A 173 -14.23 -10.45 -1.21
CA MET A 173 -14.00 -10.33 0.21
C MET A 173 -13.91 -11.68 0.93
N GLN A 174 -14.62 -12.70 0.44
CA GLN A 174 -14.47 -14.06 0.93
C GLN A 174 -13.04 -14.59 0.69
N VAL A 175 -12.43 -14.25 -0.46
CA VAL A 175 -11.02 -14.59 -0.74
C VAL A 175 -10.08 -13.94 0.28
N VAL A 176 -10.33 -12.68 0.67
CA VAL A 176 -9.56 -12.02 1.74
C VAL A 176 -9.70 -12.77 3.07
N ALA A 177 -10.93 -13.09 3.47
CA ALA A 177 -11.21 -13.80 4.72
C ALA A 177 -10.53 -15.18 4.76
N ASP A 178 -10.59 -15.94 3.65
CA ASP A 178 -9.95 -17.25 3.55
C ASP A 178 -8.41 -17.14 3.66
N ILE A 179 -7.80 -16.14 3.04
CA ILE A 179 -6.35 -15.88 3.13
C ILE A 179 -5.96 -15.58 4.58
N VAL A 180 -6.67 -14.66 5.24
CA VAL A 180 -6.43 -14.29 6.64
C VAL A 180 -6.52 -15.53 7.53
N GLN A 181 -7.58 -16.32 7.39
CA GLN A 181 -7.77 -17.54 8.17
C GLN A 181 -6.65 -18.56 7.97
N ILE A 182 -6.16 -18.73 6.72
CA ILE A 182 -5.03 -19.61 6.41
C ILE A 182 -3.76 -19.09 7.09
N PHE A 183 -3.47 -17.80 6.98
CA PHE A 183 -2.26 -17.22 7.53
C PHE A 183 -2.24 -17.31 9.06
N GLU A 184 -3.35 -17.00 9.72
CA GLU A 184 -3.50 -17.19 11.17
C GLU A 184 -3.34 -18.66 11.59
N THR A 185 -3.97 -19.59 10.86
CA THR A 185 -3.93 -21.03 11.19
C THR A 185 -2.50 -21.59 11.16
N TYR A 186 -1.69 -21.14 10.22
CA TYR A 186 -0.34 -21.65 10.02
C TYR A 186 0.77 -20.71 10.54
N GLY A 187 0.42 -19.59 11.18
CA GLY A 187 1.37 -18.62 11.73
C GLY A 187 2.26 -18.01 10.63
N MET A 188 1.68 -17.63 9.50
CA MET A 188 2.42 -17.00 8.40
C MET A 188 2.57 -15.50 8.66
N ASP A 189 3.80 -14.98 8.53
CA ASP A 189 4.11 -13.58 8.87
C ASP A 189 3.68 -12.57 7.78
N ALA A 190 3.29 -13.03 6.60
CA ALA A 190 2.90 -12.16 5.50
C ALA A 190 1.58 -11.42 5.81
N GLN A 191 1.57 -10.10 5.63
CA GLN A 191 0.39 -9.26 5.86
C GLN A 191 -0.55 -9.24 4.64
N VAL A 192 -1.85 -9.20 4.89
CA VAL A 192 -2.89 -9.19 3.85
C VAL A 192 -3.32 -7.75 3.57
N ILE A 193 -3.15 -7.31 2.32
CA ILE A 193 -3.60 -6.01 1.81
C ILE A 193 -4.85 -6.21 0.95
N ALA A 194 -6.04 -5.90 1.47
CA ALA A 194 -7.25 -5.86 0.65
C ALA A 194 -7.10 -4.75 -0.40
N ALA A 195 -6.96 -5.15 -1.67
CA ALA A 195 -6.68 -4.25 -2.80
C ALA A 195 -7.84 -4.19 -3.81
N SER A 196 -7.76 -3.25 -4.76
CA SER A 196 -8.82 -3.03 -5.73
C SER A 196 -10.16 -2.65 -5.07
N ILE A 197 -10.12 -1.87 -4.01
CA ILE A 197 -11.28 -1.35 -3.30
C ILE A 197 -12.08 -0.44 -4.24
N ARG A 198 -13.43 -0.59 -4.27
CA ARG A 198 -14.32 0.14 -5.19
C ARG A 198 -15.28 1.10 -4.50
N HIS A 199 -15.63 0.85 -3.26
CA HIS A 199 -16.62 1.62 -2.51
C HIS A 199 -16.39 1.52 -0.99
N PRO A 200 -17.01 2.41 -0.17
CA PRO A 200 -16.79 2.46 1.28
C PRO A 200 -17.10 1.17 2.03
N LEU A 201 -18.10 0.39 1.57
CA LEU A 201 -18.45 -0.87 2.22
C LEU A 201 -17.31 -1.90 2.18
N HIS A 202 -16.49 -1.92 1.11
CA HIS A 202 -15.31 -2.78 1.06
C HIS A 202 -14.32 -2.50 2.19
N ILE A 203 -14.17 -1.24 2.64
CA ILE A 203 -13.30 -0.89 3.78
C ILE A 203 -13.79 -1.59 5.06
N THR A 204 -15.10 -1.50 5.31
CA THR A 204 -15.74 -2.16 6.46
C THR A 204 -15.61 -3.68 6.36
N GLN A 205 -15.86 -4.26 5.20
CA GLN A 205 -15.78 -5.70 4.98
C GLN A 205 -14.34 -6.21 5.13
N ALA A 206 -13.34 -5.48 4.61
CA ALA A 206 -11.92 -5.83 4.79
C ALA A 206 -11.53 -5.83 6.27
N ALA A 207 -12.01 -4.84 7.04
CA ALA A 207 -11.78 -4.80 8.48
C ALA A 207 -12.43 -5.99 9.22
N LEU A 208 -13.65 -6.36 8.84
CA LEU A 208 -14.36 -7.51 9.42
C LEU A 208 -13.74 -8.85 9.01
N ALA A 209 -13.18 -8.93 7.80
CA ALA A 209 -12.47 -10.11 7.31
C ALA A 209 -11.08 -10.29 7.97
N GLY A 210 -10.62 -9.31 8.77
CA GLY A 210 -9.33 -9.39 9.45
C GLY A 210 -8.13 -8.99 8.58
N ALA A 211 -8.33 -8.33 7.45
CA ALA A 211 -7.21 -7.82 6.65
C ALA A 211 -6.31 -6.89 7.48
N ASP A 212 -4.99 -7.00 7.34
CA ASP A 212 -4.04 -6.13 8.02
C ASP A 212 -4.11 -4.70 7.49
N ILE A 213 -4.31 -4.57 6.19
CA ILE A 213 -4.28 -3.32 5.45
C ILE A 213 -5.42 -3.31 4.42
N ALA A 214 -6.05 -2.16 4.20
CA ALA A 214 -6.87 -1.90 3.02
C ALA A 214 -6.25 -0.74 2.22
N THR A 215 -5.98 -0.96 0.92
CA THR A 215 -5.50 0.11 0.05
C THR A 215 -6.66 0.70 -0.74
N VAL A 216 -6.95 1.97 -0.48
CA VAL A 216 -8.21 2.64 -0.83
C VAL A 216 -7.94 3.78 -1.82
N PRO A 217 -8.66 3.87 -2.96
CA PRO A 217 -8.63 5.05 -3.83
C PRO A 217 -9.07 6.32 -3.07
N TYR A 218 -8.46 7.46 -3.42
CA TYR A 218 -8.72 8.73 -2.73
C TYR A 218 -10.20 9.12 -2.72
N ASP A 219 -10.89 8.96 -3.83
CA ASP A 219 -12.33 9.28 -3.94
C ASP A 219 -13.20 8.38 -3.05
N VAL A 220 -12.83 7.11 -2.90
CA VAL A 220 -13.51 6.15 -2.00
C VAL A 220 -13.25 6.51 -0.54
N LEU A 221 -12.02 6.87 -0.19
CA LEU A 221 -11.67 7.35 1.15
C LEU A 221 -12.51 8.58 1.53
N MET A 222 -12.60 9.57 0.64
CA MET A 222 -13.36 10.77 0.86
C MET A 222 -14.89 10.52 0.92
N LYS A 223 -15.40 9.55 0.17
CA LYS A 223 -16.80 9.11 0.28
C LYS A 223 -17.09 8.44 1.62
N ALA A 224 -16.16 7.63 2.13
CA ALA A 224 -16.32 6.93 3.41
C ALA A 224 -16.41 7.87 4.62
N LEU A 225 -15.83 9.07 4.53
CA LEU A 225 -15.92 10.11 5.56
C LEU A 225 -17.28 10.82 5.61
N LYS A 226 -18.06 10.76 4.54
CA LYS A 226 -19.33 11.50 4.44
C LYS A 226 -20.49 10.69 4.97
N HIS A 227 -21.28 11.32 5.87
CA HIS A 227 -22.51 10.73 6.34
C HIS A 227 -23.57 11.82 6.58
N PRO A 228 -24.78 11.73 5.99
CA PRO A 228 -25.82 12.78 6.12
C PRO A 228 -26.18 13.11 7.57
N LEU A 229 -26.21 12.10 8.45
CA LEU A 229 -26.53 12.33 9.86
C LEU A 229 -25.42 13.09 10.61
N THR A 230 -24.17 12.96 10.18
CA THR A 230 -23.05 13.75 10.72
C THR A 230 -23.24 15.23 10.38
N ASP A 231 -23.57 15.53 9.12
CA ASP A 231 -23.77 16.90 8.66
C ASP A 231 -24.94 17.55 9.42
N ILE A 232 -26.09 16.88 9.50
CA ILE A 232 -27.28 17.34 10.29
C ILE A 232 -26.90 17.49 11.76
N GLY A 233 -26.13 16.58 12.33
CA GLY A 233 -25.69 16.63 13.73
C GLY A 233 -24.82 17.86 14.02
N VAL A 234 -23.85 18.14 13.15
CA VAL A 234 -23.00 19.34 13.26
C VAL A 234 -23.81 20.63 13.17
N GLU A 235 -24.71 20.75 12.19
CA GLU A 235 -25.57 21.91 12.05
C GLU A 235 -26.42 22.15 13.31
N ARG A 236 -27.01 21.09 13.86
CA ARG A 236 -27.80 21.16 15.08
C ARG A 236 -26.94 21.61 16.27
N PHE A 237 -25.77 21.04 16.46
CA PHE A 237 -24.89 21.40 17.56
C PHE A 237 -24.45 22.86 17.49
N LEU A 238 -24.11 23.35 16.28
CA LEU A 238 -23.77 24.76 16.07
C LEU A 238 -24.94 25.70 16.39
N ALA A 239 -26.18 25.35 15.98
CA ALA A 239 -27.37 26.12 16.29
C ALA A 239 -27.66 26.19 17.80
N ASP A 240 -27.48 25.07 18.50
CA ASP A 240 -27.68 25.01 19.95
C ASP A 240 -26.57 25.76 20.70
N TRP A 241 -25.32 25.67 20.25
CA TRP A 241 -24.22 26.45 20.81
C TRP A 241 -24.40 27.97 20.66
N ALA A 242 -24.92 28.42 19.52
CA ALA A 242 -25.22 29.83 19.31
C ALA A 242 -26.23 30.38 20.35
N LYS A 243 -27.23 29.57 20.76
CA LYS A 243 -28.17 29.94 21.81
C LYS A 243 -27.52 30.06 23.20
N VAL A 244 -26.61 29.11 23.52
CA VAL A 244 -25.91 29.09 24.81
C VAL A 244 -24.87 30.20 24.91
N SER A 245 -24.15 30.49 23.83
CA SER A 245 -23.05 31.47 23.81
C SER A 245 -23.53 32.92 23.68
N GLY A 246 -24.82 33.18 23.55
CA GLY A 246 -25.40 34.53 23.40
C GLY A 246 -24.98 35.27 22.13
N LYS A 247 -24.34 34.60 21.18
CA LYS A 247 -24.01 35.15 19.86
C LYS A 247 -25.21 34.93 18.94
N LYS A 248 -25.91 36.05 18.63
CA LYS A 248 -26.91 36.10 17.55
C LYS A 248 -26.22 36.12 16.20
#